data_cbe2e01c15235b515bb72fd1bccb43c2
#
_entry.id   cbe2e01c15235b515bb72fd1bccb43c2
#
_cell.length_a   1.000
_cell.length_b   1.000
_cell.length_c   1.000
_cell.angle_alpha   90.00
_cell.angle_beta   90.00
_cell.angle_gamma   90.00
#
_symmetry.space_group_name_H-M   'P 1'
#
loop_
_entity.id
_entity.type
_entity.pdbx_description
1 polymer ?
#
loop_
_entity_poly.entity_id
_entity_poly.type
_entity_poly.pdbx_seq_one_letter_code
_entity_poly.pdbx_strand_id
1 'polypeptide(L)'
;MNFLLLLRAIRSGGRHIRRQFSFFLFLTLSFCLLSTVTMFFDALKANRGRYFAQRYTGFYGIVKKGCSNLLTASPPREEDLFNPDELCTLLDRLGISYSARLRSWATFYVDEPDRQELRNPNHVLLVASDAAAETELLKHLVFNGAVPHEGANEALLYDSSVSQEALRQGIIVQMPSPFGIPVSDKFRLTGTFTSDEAMMHQPILFIDRRLLLELTGREENLASDIVLGQLSALQRFRLTWLLATEYRDYKLLPYTDFDSIAKATALISETLRTLLFLFTGIVILFCMLNSLTIAVLNRSKEIGVLRVIGYSANLIIGLFCIEYLTMLAAAWLIGSAGCAGIAALLNTLQLSATDINLELAFAGKELVMYPSLRVFVLPLCVSALMLLGITGLRTRQILALS
;
A
#
# COMPACT_ATOMS: atom_id res chain seq x y z
N MET A 1 -20.74 27.30 -31.95
CA MET A 1 -20.45 26.01 -32.63
C MET A 1 -21.80 25.28 -32.76
N ASN A 2 -22.29 25.10 -33.99
CA ASN A 2 -23.64 24.61 -34.22
C ASN A 2 -23.78 23.15 -33.73
N PHE A 3 -24.77 22.86 -32.90
CA PHE A 3 -25.14 21.53 -32.38
C PHE A 3 -25.22 20.45 -33.49
N LEU A 4 -25.62 20.82 -34.68
CA LEU A 4 -25.65 19.96 -35.89
C LEU A 4 -24.24 19.50 -36.33
N LEU A 5 -23.21 20.32 -36.16
CA LEU A 5 -21.83 19.95 -36.46
C LEU A 5 -21.29 18.95 -35.45
N LEU A 6 -21.66 19.10 -34.17
CA LEU A 6 -21.33 18.17 -33.10
C LEU A 6 -21.96 16.78 -33.32
N LEU A 7 -23.26 16.75 -33.66
CA LEU A 7 -23.98 15.52 -34.02
C LEU A 7 -23.40 14.84 -35.28
N ARG A 8 -22.95 15.63 -36.23
CA ARG A 8 -22.33 15.10 -37.46
C ARG A 8 -20.93 14.52 -37.17
N ALA A 9 -20.15 15.14 -36.31
CA ALA A 9 -18.88 14.65 -35.86
C ALA A 9 -19.00 13.33 -35.08
N ILE A 10 -19.98 13.23 -34.18
CA ILE A 10 -20.28 12.00 -33.43
C ILE A 10 -20.74 10.89 -34.36
N ARG A 11 -21.61 11.19 -35.35
CA ARG A 11 -22.09 10.20 -36.32
C ARG A 11 -21.04 9.78 -37.35
N SER A 12 -20.07 10.66 -37.66
CA SER A 12 -18.92 10.32 -38.49
C SER A 12 -17.96 9.43 -37.75
N GLY A 13 -17.76 9.60 -36.44
CA GLY A 13 -16.91 8.76 -35.59
C GLY A 13 -17.25 7.27 -35.71
N GLY A 14 -18.54 6.91 -35.72
CA GLY A 14 -18.99 5.52 -35.89
C GLY A 14 -18.63 4.89 -37.25
N ARG A 15 -18.54 5.66 -38.32
CA ARG A 15 -18.08 5.20 -39.64
C ARG A 15 -16.55 5.10 -39.72
N HIS A 16 -15.83 5.91 -38.96
CA HIS A 16 -14.39 5.89 -38.87
C HIS A 16 -13.85 4.70 -38.07
N ILE A 17 -14.55 4.27 -37.03
CA ILE A 17 -14.21 3.04 -36.27
C ILE A 17 -14.06 1.85 -37.23
N ARG A 18 -14.94 1.71 -38.23
CA ARG A 18 -14.80 0.64 -39.24
C ARG A 18 -13.56 0.77 -40.11
N ARG A 19 -13.14 1.99 -40.46
CA ARG A 19 -11.93 2.23 -41.29
C ARG A 19 -10.62 2.16 -40.49
N GLN A 20 -10.69 2.44 -39.20
CA GLN A 20 -9.51 2.44 -38.29
C GLN A 20 -9.68 1.38 -37.19
N PHE A 21 -10.30 0.26 -37.53
CA PHE A 21 -10.59 -0.82 -36.56
C PHE A 21 -9.35 -1.30 -35.82
N SER A 22 -8.23 -1.45 -36.53
CA SER A 22 -6.95 -1.87 -35.90
C SER A 22 -6.44 -0.88 -34.88
N PHE A 23 -6.57 0.43 -35.13
CA PHE A 23 -6.18 1.47 -34.20
C PHE A 23 -7.11 1.51 -32.98
N PHE A 24 -8.41 1.43 -33.21
CA PHE A 24 -9.41 1.36 -32.14
C PHE A 24 -9.20 0.14 -31.24
N LEU A 25 -8.96 -1.02 -31.84
CA LEU A 25 -8.68 -2.26 -31.11
C LEU A 25 -7.40 -2.13 -30.29
N PHE A 26 -6.35 -1.57 -30.88
CA PHE A 26 -5.08 -1.32 -30.19
C PHE A 26 -5.27 -0.39 -28.96
N LEU A 27 -5.99 0.72 -29.11
CA LEU A 27 -6.29 1.63 -28.00
C LEU A 27 -7.08 0.91 -26.90
N THR A 28 -8.09 0.14 -27.27
CA THR A 28 -8.92 -0.62 -26.33
C THR A 28 -8.08 -1.62 -25.54
N LEU A 29 -7.23 -2.38 -26.21
CA LEU A 29 -6.31 -3.34 -25.56
C LEU A 29 -5.29 -2.63 -24.67
N SER A 30 -4.77 -1.49 -25.11
CA SER A 30 -3.81 -0.69 -24.33
C SER A 30 -4.46 -0.14 -23.04
N PHE A 31 -5.69 0.36 -23.11
CA PHE A 31 -6.43 0.78 -21.91
C PHE A 31 -6.73 -0.39 -20.98
N CYS A 32 -7.16 -1.52 -21.55
CA CYS A 32 -7.42 -2.72 -20.76
C CYS A 32 -6.14 -3.17 -20.02
N LEU A 33 -5.02 -3.28 -20.74
CA LEU A 33 -3.74 -3.69 -20.16
C LEU A 33 -3.25 -2.70 -19.11
N LEU A 34 -3.23 -1.40 -19.42
CA LEU A 34 -2.73 -0.37 -18.52
C LEU A 34 -3.56 -0.29 -17.23
N SER A 35 -4.89 -0.38 -17.36
CA SER A 35 -5.79 -0.41 -16.21
C SER A 35 -5.60 -1.68 -15.38
N THR A 36 -5.44 -2.86 -16.02
CA THR A 36 -5.22 -4.13 -15.32
C THR A 36 -3.90 -4.12 -14.55
N VAL A 37 -2.81 -3.65 -15.17
CA VAL A 37 -1.49 -3.52 -14.53
C VAL A 37 -1.57 -2.56 -13.35
N THR A 38 -2.20 -1.40 -13.52
CA THR A 38 -2.33 -0.41 -12.43
C THR A 38 -3.13 -0.99 -11.27
N MET A 39 -4.24 -1.67 -11.57
CA MET A 39 -5.09 -2.30 -10.56
C MET A 39 -4.36 -3.44 -9.83
N PHE A 40 -3.55 -4.23 -10.53
CA PHE A 40 -2.71 -5.26 -9.93
C PHE A 40 -1.73 -4.67 -8.91
N PHE A 41 -1.02 -3.59 -9.26
CA PHE A 41 -0.09 -2.93 -8.33
C PHE A 41 -0.80 -2.24 -7.17
N ASP A 42 -2.00 -1.68 -7.38
CA ASP A 42 -2.83 -1.12 -6.30
C ASP A 42 -3.29 -2.22 -5.33
N ALA A 43 -3.66 -3.40 -5.85
CA ALA A 43 -4.00 -4.57 -5.04
C ALA A 43 -2.80 -5.07 -4.23
N LEU A 44 -1.61 -5.18 -4.85
CA LEU A 44 -0.38 -5.53 -4.15
C LEU A 44 -0.05 -4.53 -3.03
N LYS A 45 -0.22 -3.25 -3.29
CA LYS A 45 0.01 -2.20 -2.27
C LYS A 45 -0.98 -2.31 -1.12
N ALA A 46 -2.25 -2.56 -1.41
CA ALA A 46 -3.29 -2.74 -0.40
C ALA A 46 -3.04 -4.01 0.43
N ASN A 47 -2.65 -5.11 -0.22
CA ASN A 47 -2.29 -6.35 0.47
C ASN A 47 -1.09 -6.16 1.39
N ARG A 48 -0.02 -5.52 0.90
CA ARG A 48 1.15 -5.22 1.74
C ARG A 48 0.77 -4.36 2.94
N GLY A 49 -0.05 -3.34 2.73
CA GLY A 49 -0.53 -2.50 3.81
C GLY A 49 -1.22 -3.32 4.89
N ARG A 50 -2.13 -4.20 4.50
CA ARG A 50 -2.80 -5.10 5.44
C ARG A 50 -1.82 -6.06 6.10
N TYR A 51 -1.01 -6.72 5.30
CA TYR A 51 -0.03 -7.71 5.73
C TYR A 51 0.91 -7.18 6.81
N PHE A 52 1.57 -6.05 6.57
CA PHE A 52 2.48 -5.46 7.55
C PHE A 52 1.76 -4.76 8.71
N ALA A 53 0.64 -4.09 8.42
CA ALA A 53 -0.10 -3.37 9.44
C ALA A 53 -0.82 -4.28 10.44
N GLN A 54 -1.34 -5.41 9.97
CA GLN A 54 -2.07 -6.37 10.81
C GLN A 54 -1.17 -7.21 11.71
N ARG A 55 0.11 -7.36 11.36
CA ARG A 55 1.00 -8.25 12.10
C ARG A 55 1.53 -7.66 13.39
N TYR A 56 2.12 -6.46 13.34
CA TYR A 56 2.73 -5.87 14.54
C TYR A 56 3.09 -4.38 14.43
N THR A 57 2.98 -3.76 13.26
CA THR A 57 3.39 -2.36 13.08
C THR A 57 2.25 -1.37 13.07
N GLY A 58 0.99 -1.83 12.93
CA GLY A 58 -0.11 -0.97 12.56
C GLY A 58 0.05 -0.36 11.16
N PHE A 59 -0.91 0.44 10.74
CA PHE A 59 -0.83 1.16 9.45
C PHE A 59 0.07 2.38 9.50
N TYR A 60 0.15 2.99 10.68
CA TYR A 60 0.98 4.15 10.98
C TYR A 60 1.54 4.03 12.39
N GLY A 61 2.62 4.73 12.66
CA GLY A 61 3.16 4.85 13.99
C GLY A 61 3.68 6.26 14.24
N ILE A 62 3.53 6.71 15.48
CA ILE A 62 4.12 7.96 15.94
C ILE A 62 5.39 7.60 16.71
N VAL A 63 6.49 8.23 16.33
CA VAL A 63 7.81 8.04 16.93
C VAL A 63 8.50 9.37 17.13
N LYS A 64 9.48 9.41 18.02
CA LYS A 64 10.35 10.57 18.21
C LYS A 64 11.19 10.83 16.97
N LYS A 65 11.44 12.08 16.61
CA LYS A 65 12.33 12.45 15.50
C LYS A 65 13.75 11.99 15.84
N GLY A 66 14.40 11.36 14.87
CA GLY A 66 15.72 10.74 15.10
C GLY A 66 15.63 9.21 15.15
N CYS A 67 14.56 8.65 15.64
CA CYS A 67 14.32 7.22 15.61
C CYS A 67 14.07 6.78 14.15
N SER A 68 14.99 5.96 13.61
CA SER A 68 14.96 5.60 12.19
C SER A 68 14.57 4.16 11.90
N ASN A 69 14.67 3.25 12.88
CA ASN A 69 14.49 1.81 12.65
C ASN A 69 13.88 1.10 13.86
N LEU A 70 12.56 1.05 13.93
CA LEU A 70 11.86 0.38 15.03
C LEU A 70 11.87 -1.15 14.97
N LEU A 71 12.17 -1.74 13.81
CA LEU A 71 12.09 -3.19 13.60
C LEU A 71 13.40 -3.84 13.21
N THR A 72 14.45 -3.07 12.94
CA THR A 72 15.73 -3.61 12.57
C THR A 72 16.69 -3.67 13.75
N ALA A 73 17.09 -4.88 14.11
CA ALA A 73 18.34 -5.26 14.80
C ALA A 73 18.82 -4.48 16.03
N SER A 74 18.26 -3.37 16.42
CA SER A 74 18.69 -2.63 17.61
C SER A 74 17.49 -2.24 18.46
N PRO A 75 17.52 -2.49 19.78
CA PRO A 75 16.50 -1.96 20.68
C PRO A 75 16.46 -0.44 20.58
N PRO A 76 15.31 0.20 20.81
CA PRO A 76 15.23 1.65 20.90
C PRO A 76 16.20 2.14 21.98
N ARG A 77 16.92 3.22 21.68
CA ARG A 77 17.82 3.82 22.64
C ARG A 77 16.99 4.54 23.72
N GLU A 78 17.57 4.76 24.89
CA GLU A 78 16.91 5.53 25.95
C GLU A 78 16.44 6.91 25.46
N GLU A 79 17.21 7.55 24.60
CA GLU A 79 16.88 8.85 23.99
C GLU A 79 15.69 8.82 23.02
N ASP A 80 15.33 7.63 22.52
CA ASP A 80 14.19 7.42 21.61
C ASP A 80 12.87 7.22 22.37
N LEU A 81 12.95 6.95 23.68
CA LEU A 81 11.77 6.76 24.54
C LEU A 81 11.11 8.09 24.85
N PHE A 82 9.80 8.06 25.05
CA PHE A 82 9.02 9.24 25.38
C PHE A 82 7.78 8.89 26.22
N ASN A 83 7.26 9.87 26.92
CA ASN A 83 5.98 9.73 27.62
C ASN A 83 4.83 9.87 26.60
N PRO A 84 3.98 8.84 26.45
CA PRO A 84 2.91 8.84 25.46
C PRO A 84 1.65 9.60 25.86
N ASP A 85 1.47 10.03 27.13
CA ASP A 85 0.20 10.48 27.70
C ASP A 85 -0.43 11.65 26.96
N GLU A 86 0.37 12.66 26.60
CA GLU A 86 -0.12 13.81 25.83
C GLU A 86 -0.62 13.44 24.43
N LEU A 87 0.15 12.57 23.76
CA LEU A 87 -0.22 12.09 22.43
C LEU A 87 -1.44 11.16 22.48
N CYS A 88 -1.54 10.33 23.50
CA CYS A 88 -2.71 9.47 23.72
C CYS A 88 -3.97 10.32 23.92
N THR A 89 -3.90 11.38 24.75
CA THR A 89 -5.01 12.32 24.94
C THR A 89 -5.41 13.02 23.62
N LEU A 90 -4.43 13.37 22.79
CA LEU A 90 -4.70 13.95 21.46
C LEU A 90 -5.43 12.95 20.56
N LEU A 91 -4.95 11.69 20.51
CA LEU A 91 -5.53 10.63 19.67
C LEU A 91 -6.96 10.29 20.09
N ASP A 92 -7.25 10.26 21.39
CA ASP A 92 -8.60 10.09 21.94
C ASP A 92 -9.54 11.20 21.46
N ARG A 93 -9.10 12.46 21.51
CA ARG A 93 -9.88 13.61 20.98
C ARG A 93 -10.14 13.52 19.47
N LEU A 94 -9.26 12.88 18.75
CA LEU A 94 -9.40 12.67 17.30
C LEU A 94 -10.20 11.41 16.96
N GLY A 95 -10.56 10.59 17.96
CA GLY A 95 -11.25 9.31 17.74
C GLY A 95 -10.42 8.31 16.93
N ILE A 96 -9.10 8.29 17.16
CA ILE A 96 -8.15 7.40 16.47
C ILE A 96 -7.79 6.26 17.43
N SER A 97 -7.99 5.02 17.00
CA SER A 97 -7.54 3.86 17.76
C SER A 97 -6.01 3.74 17.72
N TYR A 98 -5.43 3.52 18.88
CA TYR A 98 -3.98 3.45 19.04
C TYR A 98 -3.57 2.42 20.12
N SER A 99 -2.29 2.04 20.09
CA SER A 99 -1.65 1.29 21.17
C SER A 99 -0.25 1.87 21.40
N ALA A 100 0.04 2.27 22.63
CA ALA A 100 1.38 2.69 23.03
C ALA A 100 2.21 1.44 23.32
N ARG A 101 3.39 1.33 22.70
CA ARG A 101 4.25 0.15 22.78
C ARG A 101 5.64 0.51 23.28
N LEU A 102 6.18 -0.37 24.11
CA LEU A 102 7.58 -0.36 24.47
C LEU A 102 8.22 -1.61 23.84
N ARG A 103 9.16 -1.43 22.95
CA ARG A 103 9.84 -2.52 22.25
C ARG A 103 11.22 -2.73 22.82
N SER A 104 11.62 -3.99 22.90
CA SER A 104 12.95 -4.39 23.32
C SER A 104 13.32 -5.71 22.67
N TRP A 105 14.60 -6.05 22.67
CA TRP A 105 15.03 -7.41 22.38
C TRP A 105 15.10 -8.19 23.69
N ALA A 106 14.64 -9.42 23.66
CA ALA A 106 14.73 -10.34 24.78
C ALA A 106 15.24 -11.69 24.31
N THR A 107 15.68 -12.47 25.27
CA THR A 107 16.03 -13.87 25.07
C THR A 107 15.10 -14.69 25.95
N PHE A 108 14.47 -15.71 25.43
CA PHE A 108 13.64 -16.58 26.24
C PHE A 108 14.18 -18.00 26.25
N TYR A 109 13.89 -18.69 27.35
CA TYR A 109 14.22 -20.08 27.60
C TYR A 109 12.95 -20.80 28.03
N VAL A 110 12.77 -22.03 27.59
CA VAL A 110 11.68 -22.88 28.09
C VAL A 110 12.09 -23.39 29.48
N ASP A 111 11.21 -23.24 30.45
CA ASP A 111 11.46 -23.70 31.82
C ASP A 111 11.23 -25.24 31.89
N GLU A 112 12.30 -26.00 31.67
CA GLU A 112 12.30 -27.46 31.80
C GLU A 112 12.79 -27.86 33.18
N PRO A 113 11.93 -28.37 34.09
CA PRO A 113 12.28 -28.65 35.48
C PRO A 113 13.35 -29.73 35.68
N ASP A 114 13.57 -30.61 34.70
CA ASP A 114 14.48 -31.73 34.78
C ASP A 114 15.90 -31.45 34.20
N ARG A 115 16.15 -30.27 33.68
CA ARG A 115 17.41 -29.92 33.02
C ARG A 115 18.04 -28.66 33.62
N GLN A 116 19.16 -28.83 34.28
CA GLN A 116 19.95 -27.71 34.84
C GLN A 116 20.63 -26.80 33.82
N GLU A 117 20.54 -27.11 32.53
CA GLU A 117 21.15 -26.29 31.48
C GLU A 117 20.04 -25.63 30.64
N LEU A 118 20.02 -24.31 30.64
CA LEU A 118 19.23 -23.48 29.70
C LEU A 118 19.69 -23.77 28.28
N ARG A 119 18.95 -24.63 27.58
CA ARG A 119 19.28 -25.03 26.21
C ARG A 119 18.67 -24.03 25.21
N ASN A 120 19.52 -23.60 24.28
CA ASN A 120 19.23 -22.79 23.12
C ASN A 120 18.43 -21.50 23.42
N PRO A 121 19.15 -20.40 23.66
CA PRO A 121 18.54 -19.10 23.79
C PRO A 121 17.80 -18.73 22.48
N ASN A 122 16.52 -18.44 22.57
CA ASN A 122 15.75 -17.93 21.46
C ASN A 122 15.64 -16.41 21.55
N HIS A 123 16.21 -15.71 20.58
CA HIS A 123 16.07 -14.26 20.49
C HIS A 123 14.67 -13.91 20.01
N VAL A 124 14.04 -12.98 20.69
CA VAL A 124 12.66 -12.59 20.44
C VAL A 124 12.54 -11.07 20.48
N LEU A 125 11.70 -10.54 19.60
CA LEU A 125 11.28 -9.15 19.71
C LEU A 125 10.20 -9.06 20.80
N LEU A 126 10.54 -8.42 21.91
CA LEU A 126 9.61 -8.14 22.99
C LEU A 126 8.81 -6.89 22.65
N VAL A 127 7.49 -7.02 22.63
CA VAL A 127 6.54 -5.93 22.43
C VAL A 127 5.67 -5.84 23.67
N ALA A 128 5.90 -4.82 24.47
CA ALA A 128 5.08 -4.56 25.63
C ALA A 128 4.02 -3.50 25.28
N SER A 129 2.75 -3.80 25.49
CA SER A 129 1.62 -2.96 25.11
C SER A 129 0.49 -3.08 26.12
N ASP A 130 -0.45 -2.15 26.10
CA ASP A 130 -1.67 -2.22 26.91
C ASP A 130 -2.62 -3.25 26.29
N ALA A 131 -2.91 -4.33 27.01
CA ALA A 131 -3.66 -5.49 26.51
C ALA A 131 -5.01 -5.15 25.85
N ALA A 132 -5.75 -4.20 26.44
CA ALA A 132 -7.05 -3.76 25.92
C ALA A 132 -6.93 -3.04 24.56
N ALA A 133 -5.96 -2.16 24.41
CA ALA A 133 -5.71 -1.43 23.18
C ALA A 133 -5.17 -2.36 22.08
N GLU A 134 -4.34 -3.33 22.44
CA GLU A 134 -3.78 -4.29 21.52
C GLU A 134 -4.82 -5.25 20.95
N THR A 135 -5.80 -5.65 21.74
CA THR A 135 -6.89 -6.54 21.29
C THR A 135 -7.64 -5.98 20.09
N GLU A 136 -7.84 -4.67 20.01
CA GLU A 136 -8.47 -4.01 18.86
C GLU A 136 -7.60 -4.09 17.61
N LEU A 137 -6.29 -3.88 17.74
CA LEU A 137 -5.34 -3.89 16.63
C LEU A 137 -5.02 -5.31 16.15
N LEU A 138 -5.05 -6.28 17.06
CA LEU A 138 -4.72 -7.69 16.78
C LEU A 138 -5.93 -8.54 16.36
N LYS A 139 -7.11 -7.96 16.15
CA LYS A 139 -8.34 -8.68 15.74
C LYS A 139 -8.16 -9.59 14.51
N HIS A 140 -7.15 -9.35 13.73
CA HIS A 140 -6.86 -10.08 12.48
C HIS A 140 -5.85 -11.22 12.65
N LEU A 141 -5.30 -11.41 13.85
CA LEU A 141 -4.43 -12.53 14.15
C LEU A 141 -5.25 -13.73 14.63
N VAL A 142 -4.80 -14.90 14.25
CA VAL A 142 -5.41 -16.15 14.73
C VAL A 142 -4.80 -16.46 16.09
N PHE A 143 -5.59 -16.31 17.13
CA PHE A 143 -5.18 -16.63 18.51
C PHE A 143 -5.53 -18.05 18.87
N ASN A 144 -4.59 -18.73 19.52
CA ASN A 144 -4.84 -20.00 20.18
C ASN A 144 -4.54 -19.81 21.68
N GLY A 145 -5.54 -19.33 22.42
CA GLY A 145 -5.42 -18.98 23.84
C GLY A 145 -6.02 -17.60 24.15
N ALA A 146 -5.53 -16.95 25.19
CA ALA A 146 -6.01 -15.66 25.67
C ALA A 146 -4.93 -14.59 25.58
N VAL A 147 -5.35 -13.33 25.42
CA VAL A 147 -4.46 -12.16 25.51
C VAL A 147 -4.01 -12.00 26.96
N PRO A 148 -2.73 -11.62 27.24
CA PRO A 148 -2.25 -11.41 28.59
C PRO A 148 -3.10 -10.42 29.38
N HIS A 149 -3.32 -10.70 30.66
CA HIS A 149 -4.04 -9.79 31.55
C HIS A 149 -3.11 -8.65 32.03
N GLU A 150 -3.71 -7.51 32.30
CA GLU A 150 -2.99 -6.33 32.77
C GLU A 150 -2.30 -6.63 34.14
N GLY A 151 -1.01 -6.34 34.22
CA GLY A 151 -0.20 -6.55 35.43
C GLY A 151 0.10 -8.01 35.81
N ALA A 152 -0.26 -8.97 34.97
CA ALA A 152 0.06 -10.38 35.21
C ALA A 152 1.39 -10.76 34.50
N ASN A 153 2.14 -11.68 35.11
CA ASN A 153 3.31 -12.31 34.46
C ASN A 153 2.86 -13.30 33.39
N GLU A 154 2.13 -12.79 32.43
CA GLU A 154 1.58 -13.51 31.30
C GLU A 154 2.18 -13.02 29.99
N ALA A 155 2.36 -13.93 29.05
CA ALA A 155 2.91 -13.60 27.74
C ALA A 155 2.17 -14.34 26.62
N LEU A 156 2.09 -13.69 25.46
CA LEU A 156 1.58 -14.26 24.22
C LEU A 156 2.74 -14.39 23.23
N LEU A 157 3.03 -15.59 22.78
CA LEU A 157 4.18 -15.84 21.92
C LEU A 157 3.75 -16.12 20.48
N TYR A 158 4.40 -15.45 19.54
CA TYR A 158 4.34 -15.83 18.15
C TYR A 158 5.32 -16.96 17.89
N ASP A 159 4.82 -18.18 17.73
CA ASP A 159 5.62 -19.27 17.18
C ASP A 159 4.76 -20.46 16.77
N SER A 160 5.07 -21.01 15.59
CA SER A 160 4.63 -22.32 15.17
C SER A 160 5.50 -23.47 15.74
N SER A 161 6.63 -23.15 16.38
CA SER A 161 7.65 -24.10 16.85
C SER A 161 7.67 -24.33 18.36
N VAL A 162 6.84 -23.58 19.13
CA VAL A 162 6.77 -23.79 20.58
C VAL A 162 6.08 -25.11 20.88
N SER A 163 6.80 -26.00 21.57
CA SER A 163 6.26 -27.27 22.01
C SER A 163 5.08 -27.06 22.97
N GLN A 164 4.09 -27.95 22.94
CA GLN A 164 2.98 -27.91 23.91
C GLN A 164 3.46 -27.96 25.38
N GLU A 165 4.69 -28.41 25.61
CA GLU A 165 5.34 -28.41 26.92
C GLU A 165 5.66 -26.99 27.39
N ALA A 166 6.15 -26.11 26.52
CA ALA A 166 6.42 -24.72 26.87
C ALA A 166 5.14 -23.96 27.28
N LEU A 167 3.99 -24.28 26.67
CA LEU A 167 2.70 -23.74 27.06
C LEU A 167 2.24 -24.17 28.45
N ARG A 168 2.72 -25.35 28.94
CA ARG A 168 2.37 -25.86 30.27
C ARG A 168 3.33 -25.41 31.36
N GLN A 169 4.61 -25.28 31.05
CA GLN A 169 5.68 -25.04 32.02
C GLN A 169 6.03 -23.55 32.17
N GLY A 170 5.75 -22.74 31.16
CA GLY A 170 6.12 -21.34 31.09
C GLY A 170 7.48 -21.11 30.45
N ILE A 171 7.87 -19.85 30.38
CA ILE A 171 9.14 -19.40 29.81
C ILE A 171 9.84 -18.45 30.78
N ILE A 172 11.17 -18.47 30.78
CA ILE A 172 11.99 -17.48 31.45
C ILE A 172 12.43 -16.49 30.38
N VAL A 173 12.10 -15.22 30.58
CA VAL A 173 12.44 -14.14 29.64
C VAL A 173 13.52 -13.28 30.25
N GLN A 174 14.63 -13.15 29.56
CA GLN A 174 15.74 -12.28 29.92
C GLN A 174 15.68 -11.00 29.07
N MET A 175 15.57 -9.87 29.74
CA MET A 175 15.36 -8.55 29.14
C MET A 175 16.53 -7.61 29.50
N PRO A 176 16.98 -6.75 28.59
CA PRO A 176 17.96 -5.72 28.93
C PRO A 176 17.33 -4.67 29.85
N SER A 177 18.04 -4.29 30.88
CA SER A 177 17.68 -3.18 31.78
C SER A 177 18.51 -1.93 31.45
N PRO A 178 18.00 -0.73 31.68
CA PRO A 178 18.74 0.53 31.55
C PRO A 178 20.03 0.56 32.40
N PHE A 179 20.03 -0.22 33.49
CA PHE A 179 21.18 -0.30 34.42
C PHE A 179 22.28 -1.24 33.96
N GLY A 180 22.20 -1.81 32.75
CA GLY A 180 23.20 -2.69 32.17
C GLY A 180 23.19 -4.13 32.71
N ILE A 181 22.40 -4.43 33.73
CA ILE A 181 22.19 -5.78 34.26
C ILE A 181 20.91 -6.34 33.68
N PRO A 182 20.96 -7.47 32.94
CA PRO A 182 19.74 -8.04 32.39
C PRO A 182 18.83 -8.54 33.52
N VAL A 183 17.55 -8.26 33.40
CA VAL A 183 16.51 -8.74 34.30
C VAL A 183 15.88 -10.00 33.72
N SER A 184 15.70 -11.01 34.55
CA SER A 184 15.05 -12.26 34.13
C SER A 184 13.83 -12.50 35.00
N ASP A 185 12.71 -12.82 34.35
CA ASP A 185 11.49 -13.19 35.07
C ASP A 185 10.79 -14.34 34.37
N LYS A 186 9.94 -15.04 35.13
CA LYS A 186 9.17 -16.17 34.64
C LYS A 186 7.79 -15.73 34.16
N PHE A 187 7.47 -16.06 32.93
CA PHE A 187 6.19 -15.75 32.31
C PHE A 187 5.41 -17.04 32.02
N ARG A 188 4.13 -16.99 32.31
CA ARG A 188 3.17 -18.00 31.88
C ARG A 188 2.71 -17.69 30.46
N LEU A 189 2.83 -18.63 29.54
CA LEU A 189 2.26 -18.47 28.21
C LEU A 189 0.73 -18.67 28.30
N THR A 190 -0.02 -17.61 27.96
CA THR A 190 -1.49 -17.65 27.90
C THR A 190 -1.98 -18.17 26.56
N GLY A 191 -1.14 -18.15 25.56
CA GLY A 191 -1.46 -18.64 24.23
C GLY A 191 -0.34 -18.42 23.23
N THR A 192 -0.60 -18.88 22.04
CA THR A 192 0.20 -18.61 20.86
C THR A 192 -0.65 -17.87 19.84
N PHE A 193 -0.06 -17.04 19.02
CA PHE A 193 -0.72 -16.48 17.86
C PHE A 193 0.02 -16.87 16.60
N THR A 194 -0.72 -17.21 15.58
CA THR A 194 -0.20 -17.45 14.25
C THR A 194 -0.71 -16.35 13.33
N SER A 195 0.13 -15.97 12.42
CA SER A 195 -0.32 -15.26 11.23
C SER A 195 -0.58 -16.33 10.18
N ASP A 196 -1.70 -16.26 9.50
CA ASP A 196 -2.00 -17.14 8.35
C ASP A 196 -0.95 -17.06 7.23
N GLU A 197 0.04 -16.22 7.40
CA GLU A 197 1.02 -15.89 6.40
C GLU A 197 2.44 -16.19 6.89
N ALA A 198 3.16 -17.00 6.14
CA ALA A 198 4.44 -17.64 6.51
C ALA A 198 5.65 -16.70 6.74
N MET A 199 5.48 -15.40 6.72
CA MET A 199 6.61 -14.44 6.64
C MET A 199 7.10 -13.82 7.94
N MET A 200 6.68 -14.27 9.10
CA MET A 200 7.34 -13.81 10.32
C MET A 200 8.64 -14.60 10.55
N HIS A 201 9.76 -14.01 10.18
CA HIS A 201 11.07 -14.59 10.40
C HIS A 201 11.61 -14.37 11.82
N GLN A 202 10.93 -13.56 12.64
CA GLN A 202 11.35 -13.28 14.01
C GLN A 202 10.22 -13.60 14.98
N PRO A 203 10.48 -14.42 16.00
CA PRO A 203 9.51 -14.66 17.05
C PRO A 203 9.22 -13.34 17.79
N ILE A 204 7.94 -13.06 18.06
CA ILE A 204 7.49 -11.90 18.81
C ILE A 204 6.85 -12.38 20.10
N LEU A 205 7.17 -11.71 21.20
CA LEU A 205 6.58 -11.94 22.51
C LEU A 205 5.82 -10.69 22.95
N PHE A 206 4.54 -10.82 23.17
CA PHE A 206 3.70 -9.76 23.75
C PHE A 206 3.58 -9.95 25.26
N ILE A 207 3.82 -8.87 26.00
CA ILE A 207 3.63 -8.78 27.45
C ILE A 207 2.92 -7.45 27.79
N ASP A 208 2.45 -7.34 29.04
CA ASP A 208 1.91 -6.07 29.53
C ASP A 208 3.01 -5.01 29.68
N ARG A 209 2.70 -3.76 29.25
CA ARG A 209 3.67 -2.65 29.26
C ARG A 209 4.01 -2.18 30.67
N ARG A 210 3.04 -2.12 31.55
CA ARG A 210 3.26 -1.72 32.94
C ARG A 210 4.20 -2.69 33.64
N LEU A 211 3.98 -3.98 33.41
CA LEU A 211 4.85 -5.01 33.96
C LEU A 211 6.28 -4.87 33.46
N LEU A 212 6.50 -4.61 32.17
CA LEU A 212 7.86 -4.41 31.64
C LEU A 212 8.55 -3.19 32.28
N LEU A 213 7.82 -2.08 32.47
CA LEU A 213 8.36 -0.88 33.11
C LEU A 213 8.76 -1.16 34.56
N GLU A 214 7.91 -1.86 35.31
CA GLU A 214 8.16 -2.26 36.70
C GLU A 214 9.37 -3.19 36.80
N LEU A 215 9.43 -4.26 35.99
CA LEU A 215 10.55 -5.21 36.00
C LEU A 215 11.87 -4.57 35.60
N THR A 216 11.87 -3.60 34.71
CA THR A 216 13.06 -2.88 34.29
C THR A 216 13.42 -1.70 35.20
N GLY A 217 12.65 -1.46 36.27
CA GLY A 217 12.90 -0.39 37.24
C GLY A 217 12.66 1.02 36.68
N ARG A 218 11.76 1.17 35.75
CA ARG A 218 11.38 2.46 35.14
C ARG A 218 10.13 2.99 35.81
N GLU A 219 10.26 4.14 36.48
CA GLU A 219 9.14 4.78 37.18
C GLU A 219 8.23 5.58 36.24
N GLU A 220 8.75 6.03 35.09
CA GLU A 220 7.99 6.84 34.13
C GLU A 220 7.21 5.99 33.16
N ASN A 221 6.04 6.50 32.74
CA ASN A 221 5.25 5.91 31.66
C ASN A 221 5.94 6.16 30.33
N LEU A 222 6.71 5.16 29.83
CA LEU A 222 7.51 5.27 28.64
C LEU A 222 7.00 4.39 27.50
N ALA A 223 7.12 4.89 26.28
CA ALA A 223 6.86 4.16 25.06
C ALA A 223 7.96 4.42 24.01
N SER A 224 8.19 3.47 23.14
CA SER A 224 9.09 3.62 21.98
C SER A 224 8.33 4.13 20.75
N ASP A 225 7.09 3.75 20.63
CA ASP A 225 6.21 4.12 19.53
C ASP A 225 4.74 4.02 19.94
N ILE A 226 3.89 4.78 19.23
CA ILE A 226 2.44 4.64 19.32
C ILE A 226 1.96 4.14 17.97
N VAL A 227 1.42 2.94 17.96
CA VAL A 227 0.89 2.29 16.76
C VAL A 227 -0.54 2.73 16.54
N LEU A 228 -0.88 3.04 15.28
CA LEU A 228 -2.20 3.51 14.88
C LEU A 228 -2.84 2.54 13.91
N GLY A 229 -4.16 2.44 13.99
CA GLY A 229 -4.97 1.74 12.99
C GLY A 229 -5.01 2.45 11.64
N GLN A 230 -5.96 2.07 10.80
CA GLN A 230 -6.16 2.69 9.50
C GLN A 230 -6.72 4.10 9.64
N LEU A 231 -5.98 5.08 9.09
CA LEU A 231 -6.38 6.49 9.11
C LEU A 231 -7.07 6.88 7.81
N SER A 232 -8.16 7.62 7.90
CA SER A 232 -8.73 8.31 6.73
C SER A 232 -7.77 9.40 6.22
N ALA A 233 -7.92 9.80 4.97
CA ALA A 233 -7.07 10.86 4.39
C ALA A 233 -7.13 12.16 5.19
N LEU A 234 -8.31 12.51 5.71
CA LEU A 234 -8.51 13.71 6.51
C LEU A 234 -7.84 13.60 7.89
N GLN A 235 -8.00 12.45 8.58
CA GLN A 235 -7.35 12.20 9.86
C GLN A 235 -5.83 12.23 9.72
N ARG A 236 -5.29 11.59 8.69
CA ARG A 236 -3.85 11.61 8.40
C ARG A 236 -3.33 13.01 8.17
N PHE A 237 -4.02 13.81 7.33
CA PHE A 237 -3.62 15.20 7.07
C PHE A 237 -3.65 16.02 8.36
N ARG A 238 -4.74 15.94 9.14
CA ARG A 238 -4.90 16.66 10.40
C ARG A 238 -3.84 16.28 11.43
N LEU A 239 -3.59 14.98 11.60
CA LEU A 239 -2.58 14.48 12.52
C LEU A 239 -1.17 14.91 12.09
N THR A 240 -0.83 14.80 10.80
CA THR A 240 0.47 15.25 10.28
C THR A 240 0.67 16.75 10.51
N TRP A 241 -0.38 17.55 10.32
CA TRP A 241 -0.33 18.99 10.56
C TRP A 241 -0.12 19.32 12.04
N LEU A 242 -0.85 18.67 12.95
CA LEU A 242 -0.71 18.85 14.40
C LEU A 242 0.69 18.43 14.89
N LEU A 243 1.20 17.29 14.42
CA LEU A 243 2.56 16.87 14.75
C LEU A 243 3.62 17.84 14.22
N ALA A 244 3.39 18.48 13.08
CA ALA A 244 4.33 19.46 12.53
C ALA A 244 4.32 20.83 13.25
N THR A 245 3.18 21.20 13.85
CA THR A 245 2.97 22.53 14.47
C THR A 245 3.16 22.49 15.99
N GLU A 246 2.48 21.60 16.68
CA GLU A 246 2.41 21.55 18.15
C GLU A 246 3.38 20.53 18.76
N TYR A 247 3.52 19.36 18.10
CA TYR A 247 4.30 18.23 18.61
C TYR A 247 5.54 17.99 17.73
N ARG A 248 6.39 19.02 17.60
CA ARG A 248 7.52 19.05 16.64
C ARG A 248 8.56 17.96 16.85
N ASP A 249 8.62 17.34 18.02
CA ASP A 249 9.58 16.28 18.34
C ASP A 249 9.17 14.91 17.83
N TYR A 250 7.94 14.79 17.34
CA TYR A 250 7.39 13.55 16.85
C TYR A 250 7.15 13.58 15.33
N LYS A 251 7.09 12.40 14.74
CA LYS A 251 6.76 12.21 13.32
C LYS A 251 5.80 11.03 13.14
N LEU A 252 4.91 11.15 12.18
CA LEU A 252 4.05 10.08 11.73
C LEU A 252 4.78 9.29 10.65
N LEU A 253 5.00 8.00 10.87
CA LEU A 253 5.61 7.07 9.92
C LEU A 253 4.56 6.10 9.39
N PRO A 254 4.50 5.85 8.08
CA PRO A 254 3.73 4.74 7.53
C PRO A 254 4.44 3.42 7.81
N TYR A 255 3.71 2.30 7.75
CA TYR A 255 4.26 0.95 7.98
C TYR A 255 5.49 0.64 7.11
N THR A 256 5.58 1.22 5.91
CA THR A 256 6.72 1.04 4.99
C THR A 256 8.04 1.56 5.55
N ASP A 257 8.00 2.50 6.48
CA ASP A 257 9.21 3.09 7.05
C ASP A 257 9.69 2.36 8.31
N PHE A 258 8.85 1.46 8.86
CA PHE A 258 9.22 0.62 10.01
C PHE A 258 10.09 -0.58 9.64
N ASP A 259 9.90 -1.12 8.44
CA ASP A 259 10.60 -2.32 7.98
C ASP A 259 11.36 -2.03 6.68
N SER A 260 12.66 -2.33 6.68
CA SER A 260 13.52 -2.15 5.51
C SER A 260 13.10 -3.03 4.32
N ILE A 261 12.58 -4.25 4.59
CA ILE A 261 12.09 -5.17 3.56
C ILE A 261 10.78 -4.63 2.97
N ALA A 262 9.85 -4.18 3.82
CA ALA A 262 8.61 -3.54 3.38
C ALA A 262 8.90 -2.31 2.51
N LYS A 263 9.87 -1.49 2.91
CA LYS A 263 10.30 -0.30 2.17
C LYS A 263 10.92 -0.67 0.81
N ALA A 264 11.83 -1.63 0.78
CA ALA A 264 12.48 -2.07 -0.45
C ALA A 264 11.46 -2.67 -1.44
N THR A 265 10.59 -3.55 -0.97
CA THR A 265 9.55 -4.16 -1.81
C THR A 265 8.51 -3.16 -2.30
N ALA A 266 8.15 -2.16 -1.49
CA ALA A 266 7.27 -1.07 -1.91
C ALA A 266 7.92 -0.21 -2.99
N LEU A 267 9.22 0.13 -2.83
CA LEU A 267 9.98 0.91 -3.80
C LEU A 267 10.11 0.17 -5.14
N ILE A 268 10.46 -1.13 -5.11
CA ILE A 268 10.56 -1.96 -6.32
C ILE A 268 9.23 -1.98 -7.07
N SER A 269 8.12 -2.19 -6.37
CA SER A 269 6.79 -2.24 -6.99
C SER A 269 6.37 -0.91 -7.61
N GLU A 270 6.63 0.20 -6.92
CA GLU A 270 6.31 1.54 -7.42
C GLU A 270 7.17 1.87 -8.65
N THR A 271 8.44 1.48 -8.63
CA THR A 271 9.36 1.63 -9.77
C THR A 271 8.90 0.80 -10.97
N LEU A 272 8.58 -0.47 -10.77
CA LEU A 272 8.05 -1.34 -11.83
C LEU A 272 6.73 -0.80 -12.39
N ARG A 273 5.81 -0.37 -11.55
CA ARG A 273 4.56 0.28 -11.98
C ARG A 273 4.84 1.48 -12.86
N THR A 274 5.73 2.37 -12.42
CA THR A 274 6.09 3.59 -13.16
C THR A 274 6.74 3.27 -14.49
N LEU A 275 7.67 2.31 -14.53
CA LEU A 275 8.31 1.87 -15.77
C LEU A 275 7.30 1.27 -16.77
N LEU A 276 6.41 0.40 -16.30
CA LEU A 276 5.38 -0.19 -17.15
C LEU A 276 4.40 0.86 -17.67
N PHE A 277 4.02 1.83 -16.82
CA PHE A 277 3.16 2.94 -17.22
C PHE A 277 3.82 3.82 -18.28
N LEU A 278 5.08 4.18 -18.09
CA LEU A 278 5.89 4.93 -19.05
C LEU A 278 6.05 4.19 -20.38
N PHE A 279 6.46 2.92 -20.33
CA PHE A 279 6.63 2.10 -21.52
C PHE A 279 5.33 1.98 -22.32
N THR A 280 4.22 1.64 -21.65
CA THR A 280 2.91 1.55 -22.30
C THR A 280 2.47 2.91 -22.86
N GLY A 281 2.70 3.99 -22.12
CA GLY A 281 2.42 5.36 -22.58
C GLY A 281 3.20 5.74 -23.84
N ILE A 282 4.48 5.40 -23.91
CA ILE A 282 5.33 5.62 -25.10
C ILE A 282 4.78 4.83 -26.30
N VAL A 283 4.43 3.56 -26.11
CA VAL A 283 3.86 2.72 -27.17
C VAL A 283 2.53 3.31 -27.68
N ILE A 284 1.64 3.73 -26.78
CA ILE A 284 0.39 4.40 -27.13
C ILE A 284 0.66 5.69 -27.92
N LEU A 285 1.62 6.50 -27.47
CA LEU A 285 2.02 7.74 -28.14
C LEU A 285 2.46 7.49 -29.59
N PHE A 286 3.38 6.52 -29.81
CA PHE A 286 3.85 6.18 -31.16
C PHE A 286 2.73 5.66 -32.06
N CYS A 287 1.86 4.82 -31.55
CA CYS A 287 0.71 4.31 -32.30
C CYS A 287 -0.29 5.41 -32.63
N MET A 288 -0.55 6.33 -31.71
CA MET A 288 -1.37 7.51 -31.95
C MET A 288 -0.76 8.41 -33.02
N LEU A 289 0.54 8.74 -32.94
CA LEU A 289 1.25 9.54 -33.93
C LEU A 289 1.13 8.94 -35.32
N ASN A 290 1.41 7.65 -35.47
CA ASN A 290 1.37 6.96 -36.75
C ASN A 290 -0.05 6.94 -37.34
N SER A 291 -1.03 6.54 -36.53
CA SER A 291 -2.42 6.45 -36.97
C SER A 291 -3.03 7.81 -37.33
N LEU A 292 -2.74 8.85 -36.53
CA LEU A 292 -3.18 10.21 -36.83
C LEU A 292 -2.55 10.74 -38.12
N THR A 293 -1.25 10.50 -38.33
CA THR A 293 -0.56 10.91 -39.57
C THR A 293 -1.23 10.28 -40.79
N ILE A 294 -1.46 8.96 -40.77
CA ILE A 294 -2.14 8.25 -41.84
C ILE A 294 -3.55 8.77 -42.08
N ALA A 295 -4.31 9.01 -41.00
CA ALA A 295 -5.67 9.48 -41.10
C ALA A 295 -5.77 10.89 -41.69
N VAL A 296 -4.88 11.80 -41.32
CA VAL A 296 -4.85 13.17 -41.86
C VAL A 296 -4.41 13.18 -43.30
N LEU A 297 -3.40 12.36 -43.66
CA LEU A 297 -2.96 12.20 -45.07
C LEU A 297 -4.08 11.66 -45.95
N ASN A 298 -4.82 10.66 -45.50
CA ASN A 298 -5.93 10.08 -46.25
C ASN A 298 -7.11 11.08 -46.44
N ARG A 299 -7.17 12.12 -45.64
CA ARG A 299 -8.21 13.16 -45.70
C ARG A 299 -7.71 14.52 -46.21
N SER A 300 -6.49 14.56 -46.74
CA SER A 300 -5.91 15.81 -47.28
C SER A 300 -6.80 16.50 -48.32
N LYS A 301 -7.47 15.71 -49.18
CA LYS A 301 -8.45 16.24 -50.17
C LYS A 301 -9.68 16.86 -49.47
N GLU A 302 -10.23 16.21 -48.45
CA GLU A 302 -11.40 16.74 -47.70
C GLU A 302 -11.02 18.05 -46.97
N ILE A 303 -9.80 18.11 -46.40
CA ILE A 303 -9.24 19.29 -45.74
C ILE A 303 -9.09 20.44 -46.75
N GLY A 304 -8.56 20.15 -47.95
CA GLY A 304 -8.44 21.13 -49.05
C GLY A 304 -9.81 21.72 -49.43
N VAL A 305 -10.84 20.89 -49.61
CA VAL A 305 -12.19 21.32 -49.93
C VAL A 305 -12.77 22.21 -48.82
N LEU A 306 -12.60 21.82 -47.53
CA LEU A 306 -13.08 22.63 -46.41
C LEU A 306 -12.39 24.00 -46.36
N ARG A 307 -11.12 24.07 -46.73
CA ARG A 307 -10.38 25.35 -46.82
C ARG A 307 -10.91 26.24 -47.95
N VAL A 308 -11.16 25.66 -49.12
CA VAL A 308 -11.72 26.40 -50.26
C VAL A 308 -13.11 26.99 -49.93
N ILE A 309 -13.91 26.27 -49.15
CA ILE A 309 -15.24 26.73 -48.66
C ILE A 309 -15.09 27.83 -47.58
N GLY A 310 -13.86 28.10 -47.07
CA GLY A 310 -13.61 29.19 -46.12
C GLY A 310 -13.57 28.78 -44.63
N TYR A 311 -13.46 27.47 -44.33
CA TYR A 311 -13.30 27.05 -42.94
C TYR A 311 -11.92 27.44 -42.40
N SER A 312 -11.91 28.04 -41.19
CA SER A 312 -10.65 28.39 -40.52
C SER A 312 -9.88 27.14 -40.10
N ALA A 313 -8.55 27.23 -40.08
CA ALA A 313 -7.65 26.16 -39.67
C ALA A 313 -8.01 25.60 -38.28
N ASN A 314 -8.32 26.47 -37.34
CA ASN A 314 -8.69 26.09 -35.96
C ASN A 314 -9.97 25.28 -35.89
N LEU A 315 -10.92 25.58 -36.75
CA LEU A 315 -12.19 24.85 -36.82
C LEU A 315 -12.01 23.43 -37.38
N ILE A 316 -11.12 23.29 -38.40
CA ILE A 316 -10.75 21.98 -38.97
C ILE A 316 -10.03 21.13 -37.89
N ILE A 317 -9.04 21.72 -37.19
CA ILE A 317 -8.36 21.04 -36.07
C ILE A 317 -9.35 20.60 -35.01
N GLY A 318 -10.26 21.50 -34.60
CA GLY A 318 -11.29 21.20 -33.59
C GLY A 318 -12.20 20.02 -33.99
N LEU A 319 -12.55 19.92 -35.27
CA LEU A 319 -13.35 18.82 -35.80
C LEU A 319 -12.65 17.47 -35.70
N PHE A 320 -11.36 17.42 -36.05
CA PHE A 320 -10.54 16.21 -35.88
C PHE A 320 -10.34 15.86 -34.40
N CYS A 321 -10.07 16.85 -33.55
CA CYS A 321 -9.94 16.60 -32.11
C CYS A 321 -11.20 15.96 -31.51
N ILE A 322 -12.38 16.46 -31.83
CA ILE A 322 -13.65 15.89 -31.35
C ILE A 322 -13.82 14.45 -31.84
N GLU A 323 -13.51 14.19 -33.09
CA GLU A 323 -13.63 12.87 -33.68
C GLU A 323 -12.73 11.84 -32.98
N TYR A 324 -11.45 12.18 -32.77
CA TYR A 324 -10.52 11.30 -32.07
C TYR A 324 -10.80 11.16 -30.60
N LEU A 325 -11.30 12.22 -29.92
CA LEU A 325 -11.73 12.15 -28.53
C LEU A 325 -12.94 11.21 -28.36
N THR A 326 -13.88 11.19 -29.31
CA THR A 326 -14.99 10.23 -29.24
C THR A 326 -14.54 8.80 -29.42
N MET A 327 -13.57 8.55 -30.30
CA MET A 327 -12.95 7.23 -30.45
C MET A 327 -12.17 6.81 -29.20
N LEU A 328 -11.41 7.73 -28.62
CA LEU A 328 -10.67 7.51 -27.36
C LEU A 328 -11.61 7.16 -26.22
N ALA A 329 -12.70 7.92 -26.06
CA ALA A 329 -13.72 7.69 -25.04
C ALA A 329 -14.39 6.31 -25.18
N ALA A 330 -14.72 5.92 -26.42
CA ALA A 330 -15.29 4.60 -26.71
C ALA A 330 -14.28 3.47 -26.40
N ALA A 331 -13.03 3.63 -26.81
CA ALA A 331 -11.96 2.67 -26.52
C ALA A 331 -11.69 2.54 -25.02
N TRP A 332 -11.71 3.67 -24.31
CA TRP A 332 -11.57 3.71 -22.85
C TRP A 332 -12.72 2.99 -22.14
N LEU A 333 -13.97 3.21 -22.53
CA LEU A 333 -15.13 2.54 -21.94
C LEU A 333 -15.05 1.02 -22.11
N ILE A 334 -14.74 0.55 -23.32
CA ILE A 334 -14.63 -0.89 -23.60
C ILE A 334 -13.42 -1.50 -22.91
N GLY A 335 -12.25 -0.81 -22.92
CA GLY A 335 -11.03 -1.26 -22.25
C GLY A 335 -11.22 -1.32 -20.74
N SER A 336 -11.90 -0.34 -20.14
CA SER A 336 -12.22 -0.32 -18.71
C SER A 336 -13.20 -1.44 -18.32
N ALA A 337 -14.22 -1.70 -19.15
CA ALA A 337 -15.11 -2.83 -18.96
C ALA A 337 -14.38 -4.18 -19.06
N GLY A 338 -13.46 -4.31 -20.03
CA GLY A 338 -12.59 -5.48 -20.15
C GLY A 338 -11.71 -5.70 -18.92
N CYS A 339 -11.09 -4.63 -18.42
CA CYS A 339 -10.32 -4.66 -17.18
C CYS A 339 -11.16 -5.12 -15.97
N ALA A 340 -12.36 -4.56 -15.82
CA ALA A 340 -13.29 -4.96 -14.75
C ALA A 340 -13.69 -6.44 -14.87
N GLY A 341 -13.90 -6.93 -16.10
CA GLY A 341 -14.17 -8.34 -16.38
C GLY A 341 -13.00 -9.25 -16.02
N ILE A 342 -11.76 -8.86 -16.36
CA ILE A 342 -10.55 -9.60 -15.97
C ILE A 342 -10.42 -9.63 -14.45
N ALA A 343 -10.65 -8.51 -13.77
CA ALA A 343 -10.60 -8.45 -12.31
C ALA A 343 -11.63 -9.37 -11.66
N ALA A 344 -12.87 -9.34 -12.14
CA ALA A 344 -13.91 -10.24 -11.66
C ALA A 344 -13.53 -11.71 -11.87
N LEU A 345 -13.00 -12.05 -13.04
CA LEU A 345 -12.53 -13.40 -13.35
C LEU A 345 -11.39 -13.83 -12.41
N LEU A 346 -10.38 -13.00 -12.21
CA LEU A 346 -9.25 -13.30 -11.33
C LEU A 346 -9.68 -13.45 -9.86
N ASN A 347 -10.62 -12.60 -9.41
CA ASN A 347 -11.20 -12.70 -8.06
C ASN A 347 -12.05 -13.98 -7.88
N THR A 348 -12.76 -14.44 -8.93
CA THR A 348 -13.53 -15.70 -8.86
C THR A 348 -12.63 -16.93 -8.90
N LEU A 349 -11.47 -16.83 -9.56
CA LEU A 349 -10.47 -17.91 -9.59
C LEU A 349 -9.71 -18.03 -8.28
N GLN A 350 -9.91 -17.09 -7.32
CA GLN A 350 -9.26 -17.06 -6.02
C GLN A 350 -7.78 -17.46 -6.12
N LEU A 351 -7.01 -16.63 -6.85
CA LEU A 351 -5.57 -16.86 -7.00
C LEU A 351 -4.93 -16.87 -5.61
N SER A 352 -4.85 -18.08 -5.04
CA SER A 352 -4.18 -18.31 -3.78
C SER A 352 -2.70 -18.63 -4.05
N ALA A 353 -1.83 -18.01 -3.28
CA ALA A 353 -0.43 -18.36 -3.28
C ALA A 353 -0.26 -19.76 -2.70
N THR A 354 0.15 -20.72 -3.52
CA THR A 354 0.42 -22.11 -3.12
C THR A 354 1.86 -22.30 -2.64
N ASP A 355 2.72 -21.33 -2.89
CA ASP A 355 4.14 -21.36 -2.57
C ASP A 355 4.55 -20.06 -1.87
N ILE A 356 5.53 -20.16 -0.98
CA ILE A 356 6.07 -19.04 -0.18
C ILE A 356 6.57 -17.89 -1.07
N ASN A 357 7.10 -18.20 -2.24
CA ASN A 357 7.56 -17.18 -3.19
C ASN A 357 6.42 -16.39 -3.82
N LEU A 358 5.28 -17.05 -4.09
CA LEU A 358 4.07 -16.40 -4.60
C LEU A 358 3.38 -15.59 -3.50
N GLU A 359 3.38 -16.09 -2.25
CA GLU A 359 2.87 -15.36 -1.09
C GLU A 359 3.67 -14.08 -0.86
N LEU A 360 4.99 -14.16 -1.00
CA LEU A 360 5.88 -13.00 -1.01
C LEU A 360 5.56 -12.02 -2.14
N ALA A 361 5.37 -12.53 -3.35
CA ALA A 361 5.09 -11.71 -4.52
C ALA A 361 3.72 -11.01 -4.41
N PHE A 362 2.70 -11.70 -3.91
CA PHE A 362 1.36 -11.16 -3.72
C PHE A 362 1.21 -10.37 -2.43
N ALA A 363 2.20 -10.46 -1.53
CA ALA A 363 2.14 -9.90 -0.18
C ALA A 363 0.87 -10.37 0.57
N GLY A 364 0.61 -11.67 0.54
CA GLY A 364 -0.54 -12.32 1.16
C GLY A 364 -0.98 -13.56 0.41
N LYS A 365 -1.81 -14.38 1.07
CA LYS A 365 -2.33 -15.63 0.47
C LYS A 365 -3.24 -15.41 -0.72
N GLU A 366 -3.98 -14.32 -0.73
CA GLU A 366 -4.98 -14.02 -1.75
C GLU A 366 -4.74 -12.65 -2.38
N LEU A 367 -4.79 -12.57 -3.70
CA LEU A 367 -4.74 -11.31 -4.41
C LEU A 367 -6.15 -10.91 -4.83
N VAL A 368 -6.72 -9.92 -4.15
CA VAL A 368 -8.05 -9.39 -4.49
C VAL A 368 -7.91 -8.04 -5.19
N MET A 369 -8.40 -7.96 -6.42
CA MET A 369 -8.32 -6.75 -7.24
C MET A 369 -9.62 -5.96 -7.11
N TYR A 370 -9.52 -4.72 -6.61
CA TYR A 370 -10.66 -3.79 -6.53
C TYR A 370 -10.50 -2.67 -7.56
N PRO A 371 -11.49 -2.48 -8.45
CA PRO A 371 -11.47 -1.37 -9.39
C PRO A 371 -11.61 -0.04 -8.65
N SER A 372 -10.56 0.76 -8.64
CA SER A 372 -10.62 2.14 -8.12
C SER A 372 -10.82 3.14 -9.26
N LEU A 373 -11.51 4.25 -9.00
CA LEU A 373 -11.76 5.26 -10.01
C LEU A 373 -10.47 5.81 -10.64
N ARG A 374 -9.40 5.87 -9.87
CA ARG A 374 -8.07 6.35 -10.32
C ARG A 374 -7.48 5.49 -11.43
N VAL A 375 -7.70 4.18 -11.37
CA VAL A 375 -7.19 3.21 -12.36
C VAL A 375 -7.73 3.50 -13.75
N PHE A 376 -8.96 4.02 -13.84
CA PHE A 376 -9.63 4.30 -15.12
C PHE A 376 -9.42 5.74 -15.57
N VAL A 377 -9.49 6.71 -14.66
CA VAL A 377 -9.44 8.14 -15.01
C VAL A 377 -8.03 8.60 -15.40
N LEU A 378 -6.99 8.14 -14.71
CA LEU A 378 -5.63 8.58 -14.98
C LEU A 378 -5.16 8.26 -16.41
N PRO A 379 -5.30 7.02 -16.93
CA PRO A 379 -4.96 6.70 -18.31
C PRO A 379 -5.75 7.53 -19.33
N LEU A 380 -7.04 7.78 -19.06
CA LEU A 380 -7.87 8.59 -19.94
C LEU A 380 -7.36 10.03 -20.03
N CYS A 381 -7.08 10.68 -18.89
CA CYS A 381 -6.59 12.04 -18.86
C CYS A 381 -5.25 12.19 -19.59
N VAL A 382 -4.31 11.29 -19.33
CA VAL A 382 -2.99 11.30 -20.00
C VAL A 382 -3.13 11.11 -21.51
N SER A 383 -3.91 10.12 -21.94
CA SER A 383 -4.13 9.85 -23.36
C SER A 383 -4.89 10.97 -24.07
N ALA A 384 -5.85 11.61 -23.41
CA ALA A 384 -6.57 12.76 -23.95
C ALA A 384 -5.65 13.98 -24.16
N LEU A 385 -4.79 14.27 -23.17
CA LEU A 385 -3.81 15.35 -23.28
C LEU A 385 -2.80 15.09 -24.42
N MET A 386 -2.30 13.87 -24.52
CA MET A 386 -1.42 13.48 -25.62
C MET A 386 -2.11 13.63 -26.98
N LEU A 387 -3.33 13.14 -27.09
CA LEU A 387 -4.11 13.24 -28.33
C LEU A 387 -4.30 14.70 -28.77
N LEU A 388 -4.72 15.57 -27.86
CA LEU A 388 -4.94 16.99 -28.16
C LEU A 388 -3.64 17.67 -28.62
N GLY A 389 -2.53 17.38 -27.94
CA GLY A 389 -1.20 17.91 -28.31
C GLY A 389 -0.77 17.47 -29.72
N ILE A 390 -0.86 16.17 -30.00
CA ILE A 390 -0.45 15.59 -31.28
C ILE A 390 -1.35 16.09 -32.43
N THR A 391 -2.66 16.04 -32.23
CA THR A 391 -3.62 16.46 -33.25
C THR A 391 -3.42 17.93 -33.59
N GLY A 392 -3.23 18.80 -32.59
CA GLY A 392 -2.95 20.21 -32.79
C GLY A 392 -1.67 20.47 -33.58
N LEU A 393 -0.57 19.78 -33.22
CA LEU A 393 0.74 19.93 -33.91
C LEU A 393 0.69 19.41 -35.35
N ARG A 394 0.17 18.21 -35.58
CA ARG A 394 0.16 17.58 -36.92
C ARG A 394 -0.77 18.31 -37.89
N THR A 395 -1.96 18.69 -37.44
CA THR A 395 -2.89 19.41 -38.30
C THR A 395 -2.36 20.80 -38.66
N ARG A 396 -1.67 21.50 -37.72
CA ARG A 396 -0.99 22.75 -38.02
C ARG A 396 0.11 22.59 -39.08
N GLN A 397 0.94 21.52 -38.98
CA GLN A 397 1.99 21.26 -39.98
C GLN A 397 1.43 21.04 -41.38
N ILE A 398 0.33 20.29 -41.51
CA ILE A 398 -0.28 20.03 -42.84
C ILE A 398 -0.96 21.28 -43.37
N LEU A 399 -1.61 22.07 -42.52
CA LEU A 399 -2.19 23.34 -42.93
C LEU A 399 -1.16 24.41 -43.34
N ALA A 400 0.07 24.30 -42.86
CA ALA A 400 1.17 25.17 -43.25
C ALA A 400 1.79 24.79 -44.63
N LEU A 401 1.62 23.52 -45.04
CA LEU A 401 2.13 22.97 -46.31
C LEU A 401 1.11 23.07 -47.45
N SER A 402 -0.16 23.32 -47.16
CA SER A 402 -1.27 23.49 -48.11
C SER A 402 -1.63 24.97 -48.26
#